data_2eb9e879bc3357c0451ca25e0878c921
#
_entry.id   2eb9e879bc3357c0451ca25e0878c921
#
_cell.length_a   1.000
_cell.length_b   1.000
_cell.length_c   1.000
_cell.angle_alpha   90.00
_cell.angle_beta   90.00
_cell.angle_gamma   90.00
#
_symmetry.space_group_name_H-M   'P 1'
#
loop_
_entity.id
_entity.type
_entity.pdbx_description
1 polymer ?
#
loop_
_entity_poly.entity_id
_entity_poly.type
_entity_poly.pdbx_seq_one_letter_code
_entity_poly.pdbx_strand_id
1 'polypeptide(L)'
;GPFCPSLLRPFLLRIFGSQVGRGVLIRRGVKVHFPWNLEIGNTCWIGEEVWFINHERIVVGSDVCISQGAIICSGGHNYRSVSLEFQHKPIQIKDGAWVCLDAKVLPGVTIGECSVVSAGEIVRKSVPDYSMLIVGEILPIDPPK
;
A
#
# COMPACT_ATOMS: atom_id res chain seq x y z
N GLY A 1 3.81 4.81 19.36
CA GLY A 1 3.92 4.20 20.68
C GLY A 1 2.70 3.38 21.04
N PRO A 2 2.76 2.51 22.03
CA PRO A 2 1.66 1.60 22.37
C PRO A 2 0.38 2.32 22.84
N PHE A 3 0.48 3.59 23.17
CA PHE A 3 -0.64 4.38 23.70
C PHE A 3 -1.31 5.33 22.70
N CYS A 4 -0.93 5.31 21.42
CA CYS A 4 -1.64 6.12 20.44
C CYS A 4 -2.92 5.41 19.99
N PRO A 5 -4.11 5.92 20.33
CA PRO A 5 -5.36 5.32 19.88
C PRO A 5 -5.45 5.26 18.36
N SER A 6 -6.09 4.22 17.84
CA SER A 6 -6.22 4.00 16.39
C SER A 6 -6.90 5.16 15.65
N LEU A 7 -7.76 5.90 16.35
CA LEU A 7 -8.44 7.09 15.81
C LEU A 7 -7.54 8.31 15.69
N LEU A 8 -6.46 8.39 16.47
CA LEU A 8 -5.51 9.52 16.41
C LEU A 8 -4.47 9.36 15.31
N ARG A 9 -4.17 8.15 14.87
CA ARG A 9 -3.14 7.90 13.85
C ARG A 9 -3.45 8.57 12.52
N PRO A 10 -4.67 8.48 11.95
CA PRO A 10 -5.01 9.22 10.74
C PRO A 10 -4.86 10.74 10.91
N PHE A 11 -5.24 11.27 12.07
CA PHE A 11 -5.10 12.69 12.38
C PHE A 11 -3.61 13.11 12.41
N LEU A 12 -2.75 12.33 13.05
CA LEU A 12 -1.31 12.61 13.07
C LEU A 12 -0.72 12.59 11.66
N LEU A 13 -1.09 11.62 10.84
CA LEU A 13 -0.60 11.58 9.46
C LEU A 13 -1.01 12.81 8.67
N ARG A 14 -2.23 13.32 8.86
CA ARG A 14 -2.68 14.57 8.21
C ARG A 14 -1.85 15.77 8.64
N ILE A 15 -1.52 15.88 9.93
CA ILE A 15 -0.64 16.97 10.44
C ILE A 15 0.72 16.94 9.74
N PHE A 16 1.26 15.74 9.47
CA PHE A 16 2.55 15.58 8.79
C PHE A 16 2.46 15.56 7.26
N GLY A 17 1.31 15.90 6.69
CA GLY A 17 1.15 16.17 5.27
C GLY A 17 0.52 15.04 4.45
N SER A 18 0.11 13.91 5.07
CA SER A 18 -0.65 12.88 4.36
C SER A 18 -2.07 13.34 4.06
N GLN A 19 -2.61 12.91 2.93
CA GLN A 19 -4.03 13.01 2.63
C GLN A 19 -4.71 11.72 3.07
N VAL A 20 -5.54 11.79 4.08
CA VAL A 20 -6.25 10.63 4.64
C VAL A 20 -7.73 10.93 4.70
N GLY A 21 -8.53 10.09 4.07
CA GLY A 21 -9.98 10.21 4.01
C GLY A 21 -10.68 9.91 5.34
N ARG A 22 -11.99 9.70 5.27
CA ARG A 22 -12.84 9.40 6.43
C ARG A 22 -12.92 7.89 6.67
N GLY A 23 -13.13 7.50 7.92
CA GLY A 23 -13.34 6.11 8.29
C GLY A 23 -12.11 5.22 8.10
N VAL A 24 -10.92 5.79 8.08
CA VAL A 24 -9.67 5.06 7.94
C VAL A 24 -9.22 4.55 9.31
N LEU A 25 -9.04 3.24 9.41
CA LEU A 25 -8.50 2.59 10.59
C LEU A 25 -7.03 2.22 10.36
N ILE A 26 -6.16 2.80 11.16
CA ILE A 26 -4.71 2.52 11.12
C ILE A 26 -4.33 1.82 12.41
N ARG A 27 -3.84 0.60 12.28
CA ARG A 27 -3.46 -0.23 13.42
C ARG A 27 -2.07 0.15 13.94
N ARG A 28 -1.68 -0.45 15.06
CA ARG A 28 -0.38 -0.18 15.71
C ARG A 28 0.79 -0.61 14.84
N GLY A 29 1.93 0.03 15.03
CA GLY A 29 3.18 -0.34 14.37
C GLY A 29 3.26 0.05 12.88
N VAL A 30 2.25 0.71 12.33
CA VAL A 30 2.31 1.22 10.96
C VAL A 30 3.42 2.27 10.86
N LYS A 31 4.28 2.12 9.85
CA LYS A 31 5.42 3.00 9.59
C LYS A 31 5.21 3.72 8.26
N VAL A 32 5.50 5.00 8.24
CA VAL A 32 5.43 5.85 7.04
C VAL A 32 6.71 6.68 6.99
N HIS A 33 7.50 6.53 5.93
CA HIS A 33 8.76 7.28 5.80
C HIS A 33 8.52 8.77 5.54
N PHE A 34 7.69 9.07 4.55
CA PHE A 34 7.42 10.44 4.13
C PHE A 34 5.90 10.68 4.08
N PRO A 35 5.29 11.17 5.16
CA PRO A 35 3.84 11.35 5.22
C PRO A 35 3.26 12.17 4.07
N TRP A 36 3.97 13.19 3.58
CA TRP A 36 3.52 14.02 2.46
C TRP A 36 3.47 13.31 1.10
N ASN A 37 4.06 12.11 0.99
CA ASN A 37 3.99 11.24 -0.19
C ASN A 37 2.97 10.11 -0.02
N LEU A 38 1.99 10.25 0.88
CA LEU A 38 0.97 9.22 1.12
C LEU A 38 -0.43 9.81 1.01
N GLU A 39 -1.26 9.16 0.20
CA GLU A 39 -2.69 9.40 0.14
C GLU A 39 -3.44 8.11 0.44
N ILE A 40 -4.46 8.20 1.28
CA ILE A 40 -5.36 7.10 1.62
C ILE A 40 -6.79 7.63 1.49
N GLY A 41 -7.59 6.94 0.70
CA GLY A 41 -9.01 7.27 0.49
C GLY A 41 -9.87 7.00 1.73
N ASN A 42 -11.17 6.84 1.52
CA ASN A 42 -12.13 6.63 2.60
C ASN A 42 -12.25 5.15 2.97
N THR A 43 -12.65 4.87 4.21
CA THR A 43 -13.03 3.52 4.68
C THR A 43 -11.98 2.45 4.43
N CYS A 44 -10.71 2.81 4.59
CA CYS A 44 -9.59 1.88 4.46
C CYS A 44 -9.21 1.25 5.80
N TRP A 45 -8.70 0.04 5.75
CA TRP A 45 -8.11 -0.66 6.88
C TRP A 45 -6.64 -0.94 6.64
N ILE A 46 -5.79 -0.39 7.49
CA ILE A 46 -4.33 -0.57 7.44
C ILE A 46 -3.92 -1.39 8.67
N GLY A 47 -3.49 -2.61 8.43
CA GLY A 47 -3.15 -3.60 9.46
C GLY A 47 -1.89 -3.28 10.26
N GLU A 48 -1.68 -4.05 11.32
CA GLU A 48 -0.50 -3.92 12.18
C GLU A 48 0.79 -4.08 11.39
N GLU A 49 1.80 -3.29 11.73
CA GLU A 49 3.15 -3.37 11.17
C GLU A 49 3.23 -3.17 9.64
N VAL A 50 2.21 -2.63 9.01
CA VAL A 50 2.30 -2.23 7.59
C VAL A 50 3.35 -1.13 7.46
N TRP A 51 4.18 -1.24 6.42
CA TRP A 51 5.26 -0.32 6.20
C TRP A 51 5.15 0.34 4.82
N PHE A 52 4.98 1.66 4.81
CA PHE A 52 5.06 2.48 3.60
C PHE A 52 6.48 3.05 3.47
N ILE A 53 7.26 2.46 2.58
CA ILE A 53 8.58 2.95 2.20
C ILE A 53 8.37 3.85 0.97
N ASN A 54 7.88 5.05 1.21
CA ASN A 54 7.28 5.90 0.20
C ASN A 54 8.18 7.08 -0.21
N HIS A 55 9.36 6.77 -0.75
CA HIS A 55 10.24 7.78 -1.34
C HIS A 55 9.57 8.50 -2.52
N GLU A 56 8.72 7.80 -3.26
CA GLU A 56 7.82 8.36 -4.26
C GLU A 56 6.37 8.17 -3.79
N ARG A 57 5.45 8.90 -4.40
CA ARG A 57 4.04 8.93 -4.02
C ARG A 57 3.40 7.55 -4.03
N ILE A 58 2.70 7.24 -2.95
CA ILE A 58 1.81 6.09 -2.84
C ILE A 58 0.38 6.60 -2.68
N VAL A 59 -0.49 6.16 -3.57
CA VAL A 59 -1.93 6.47 -3.53
C VAL A 59 -2.70 5.20 -3.25
N VAL A 60 -3.41 5.19 -2.14
CA VAL A 60 -4.34 4.13 -1.75
C VAL A 60 -5.76 4.67 -1.95
N GLY A 61 -6.55 4.00 -2.74
CA GLY A 61 -7.94 4.35 -3.01
C GLY A 61 -8.85 4.18 -1.79
N SER A 62 -10.14 4.15 -2.02
CA SER A 62 -11.15 3.93 -0.98
C SER A 62 -11.48 2.45 -0.84
N ASP A 63 -11.99 2.06 0.33
CA ASP A 63 -12.40 0.67 0.62
C ASP A 63 -11.28 -0.37 0.43
N VAL A 64 -10.04 0.06 0.65
CA VAL A 64 -8.85 -0.79 0.52
C VAL A 64 -8.51 -1.42 1.87
N CYS A 65 -8.15 -2.70 1.83
CA CYS A 65 -7.58 -3.41 2.96
C CYS A 65 -6.10 -3.71 2.68
N ILE A 66 -5.22 -3.27 3.56
CA ILE A 66 -3.82 -3.67 3.58
C ILE A 66 -3.57 -4.43 4.87
N SER A 67 -3.33 -5.72 4.76
CA SER A 67 -3.22 -6.61 5.92
C SER A 67 -1.85 -6.52 6.61
N GLN A 68 -1.76 -7.16 7.76
CA GLN A 68 -0.62 -7.09 8.67
C GLN A 68 0.70 -7.41 7.97
N GLY A 69 1.73 -6.66 8.28
CA GLY A 69 3.09 -6.92 7.84
C GLY A 69 3.34 -6.63 6.35
N ALA A 70 2.35 -6.19 5.60
CA ALA A 70 2.56 -5.84 4.20
C ALA A 70 3.54 -4.66 4.06
N ILE A 71 4.34 -4.66 3.01
CA ILE A 71 5.29 -3.60 2.70
C ILE A 71 4.94 -3.00 1.35
N ILE A 72 4.73 -1.69 1.31
CA ILE A 72 4.45 -0.95 0.09
C ILE A 72 5.66 -0.05 -0.17
N CYS A 73 6.47 -0.41 -1.16
CA CYS A 73 7.77 0.22 -1.41
C CYS A 73 7.82 0.88 -2.79
N SER A 74 7.87 2.21 -2.81
CA SER A 74 8.05 3.00 -4.03
C SER A 74 9.51 3.41 -4.29
N GLY A 75 10.39 3.11 -3.33
CA GLY A 75 11.82 3.41 -3.42
C GLY A 75 12.60 2.34 -4.16
N GLY A 76 13.57 2.75 -4.96
CA GLY A 76 14.44 1.84 -5.68
C GLY A 76 15.74 2.50 -6.13
N HIS A 77 16.67 1.68 -6.60
CA HIS A 77 17.94 2.08 -7.18
C HIS A 77 18.13 1.47 -8.57
N ASN A 78 18.81 2.19 -9.43
CA ASN A 78 19.27 1.66 -10.70
C ASN A 78 20.54 0.83 -10.47
N TYR A 79 20.40 -0.49 -10.39
CA TYR A 79 21.52 -1.40 -10.15
C TYR A 79 22.57 -1.41 -11.30
N ARG A 80 22.22 -0.87 -12.46
CA ARG A 80 23.13 -0.75 -13.62
C ARG A 80 23.98 0.52 -13.55
N SER A 81 23.65 1.45 -12.65
CA SER A 81 24.42 2.67 -12.44
C SER A 81 25.49 2.41 -11.36
N VAL A 82 26.72 2.83 -11.65
CA VAL A 82 27.82 2.75 -10.68
C VAL A 82 27.56 3.57 -9.43
N SER A 83 26.83 4.67 -9.57
CA SER A 83 26.45 5.55 -8.45
C SER A 83 25.18 5.10 -7.71
N LEU A 84 24.57 3.99 -8.10
CA LEU A 84 23.30 3.50 -7.54
C LEU A 84 22.23 4.59 -7.52
N GLU A 85 22.09 5.30 -8.61
CA GLU A 85 21.11 6.38 -8.75
C GLU A 85 19.72 5.95 -8.29
N PHE A 86 19.02 6.85 -7.61
CA PHE A 86 17.66 6.61 -7.17
C PHE A 86 16.73 6.38 -8.37
N GLN A 87 15.93 5.34 -8.30
CA GLN A 87 14.91 5.01 -9.28
C GLN A 87 13.60 4.74 -8.56
N HIS A 88 13.01 5.80 -8.04
CA HIS A 88 11.72 5.74 -7.34
C HIS A 88 10.59 5.77 -8.38
N LYS A 89 9.55 4.98 -8.14
CA LYS A 89 8.35 4.93 -8.99
C LYS A 89 7.10 4.90 -8.13
N PRO A 90 6.08 5.70 -8.48
CA PRO A 90 4.85 5.75 -7.70
C PRO A 90 4.11 4.41 -7.70
N ILE A 91 3.33 4.19 -6.64
CA ILE A 91 2.45 3.04 -6.51
C ILE A 91 1.03 3.53 -6.40
N GLN A 92 0.12 2.83 -7.06
CA GLN A 92 -1.31 3.02 -6.91
C GLN A 92 -1.99 1.73 -6.49
N ILE A 93 -2.80 1.80 -5.45
CA ILE A 93 -3.69 0.71 -5.03
C ILE A 93 -5.11 1.25 -5.19
N LYS A 94 -5.85 0.70 -6.16
CA LYS A 94 -7.17 1.19 -6.53
C LYS A 94 -8.25 0.76 -5.54
N ASP A 95 -9.43 1.35 -5.69
CA ASP A 95 -10.56 1.15 -4.78
C ASP A 95 -10.91 -0.33 -4.62
N GLY A 96 -11.26 -0.72 -3.43
CA GLY A 96 -11.69 -2.08 -3.10
C GLY A 96 -10.60 -3.16 -3.13
N ALA A 97 -9.36 -2.82 -3.42
CA ALA A 97 -8.28 -3.78 -3.47
C ALA A 97 -7.92 -4.33 -2.08
N TRP A 98 -7.41 -5.53 -2.06
CA TRP A 98 -6.91 -6.17 -0.84
C TRP A 98 -5.48 -6.66 -1.04
N VAL A 99 -4.57 -6.10 -0.27
CA VAL A 99 -3.19 -6.58 -0.15
C VAL A 99 -3.10 -7.41 1.11
N CYS A 100 -2.95 -8.72 0.95
CA CYS A 100 -3.00 -9.66 2.07
C CYS A 100 -1.70 -9.61 2.91
N LEU A 101 -1.72 -10.36 4.01
CA LEU A 101 -0.65 -10.33 5.01
C LEU A 101 0.73 -10.64 4.38
N ASP A 102 1.74 -9.94 4.86
CA ASP A 102 3.15 -10.08 4.45
C ASP A 102 3.44 -9.94 2.95
N ALA A 103 2.47 -9.48 2.17
CA ALA A 103 2.71 -9.18 0.76
C ALA A 103 3.61 -7.95 0.61
N LYS A 104 4.36 -7.88 -0.48
CA LYS A 104 5.26 -6.78 -0.79
C LYS A 104 4.95 -6.22 -2.17
N VAL A 105 4.66 -4.93 -2.22
CA VAL A 105 4.37 -4.21 -3.48
C VAL A 105 5.57 -3.38 -3.85
N LEU A 106 6.11 -3.60 -5.04
CA LEU A 106 7.35 -2.99 -5.50
C LEU A 106 7.11 -1.71 -6.32
N PRO A 107 8.15 -0.89 -6.55
CA PRO A 107 8.03 0.39 -7.23
C PRO A 107 7.36 0.31 -8.61
N GLY A 108 6.47 1.25 -8.89
CA GLY A 108 5.80 1.39 -10.17
C GLY A 108 4.59 0.49 -10.39
N VAL A 109 4.22 -0.30 -9.40
CA VAL A 109 3.08 -1.23 -9.49
C VAL A 109 1.75 -0.50 -9.29
N THR A 110 0.76 -0.86 -10.08
CA THR A 110 -0.65 -0.55 -9.84
C THR A 110 -1.38 -1.84 -9.47
N ILE A 111 -2.05 -1.84 -8.32
CA ILE A 111 -3.00 -2.89 -7.95
C ILE A 111 -4.39 -2.44 -8.40
N GLY A 112 -5.02 -3.22 -9.25
CA GLY A 112 -6.29 -2.90 -9.88
C GLY A 112 -7.47 -2.86 -8.91
N GLU A 113 -8.57 -2.29 -9.38
CA GLU A 113 -9.82 -2.17 -8.62
C GLU A 113 -10.33 -3.56 -8.20
N CYS A 114 -10.74 -3.69 -6.96
CA CYS A 114 -11.25 -4.94 -6.37
C CYS A 114 -10.34 -6.15 -6.57
N SER A 115 -9.06 -5.93 -6.79
CA SER A 115 -8.08 -7.00 -6.98
C SER A 115 -7.48 -7.44 -5.65
N VAL A 116 -6.98 -8.66 -5.63
CA VAL A 116 -6.41 -9.29 -4.43
C VAL A 116 -4.97 -9.70 -4.69
N VAL A 117 -4.09 -9.29 -3.81
CA VAL A 117 -2.73 -9.81 -3.72
C VAL A 117 -2.69 -10.80 -2.57
N SER A 118 -2.48 -12.07 -2.86
CA SER A 118 -2.48 -13.11 -1.84
C SER A 118 -1.33 -12.96 -0.85
N ALA A 119 -1.49 -13.59 0.32
CA ALA A 119 -0.52 -13.51 1.40
C ALA A 119 0.89 -13.92 0.95
N GLY A 120 1.88 -13.14 1.37
CA GLY A 120 3.29 -13.41 1.10
C GLY A 120 3.75 -13.17 -0.36
N GLU A 121 2.87 -12.71 -1.23
CA GLU A 121 3.24 -12.42 -2.63
C GLU A 121 4.18 -11.23 -2.73
N ILE A 122 5.09 -11.29 -3.70
CA ILE A 122 5.93 -10.16 -4.09
C ILE A 122 5.41 -9.65 -5.45
N VAL A 123 4.85 -8.45 -5.45
CA VAL A 123 4.22 -7.87 -6.63
C VAL A 123 5.25 -7.08 -7.42
N ARG A 124 5.70 -7.62 -8.54
CA ARG A 124 6.69 -7.01 -9.44
C ARG A 124 6.07 -6.35 -10.67
N LYS A 125 4.84 -6.73 -11.00
CA LYS A 125 4.07 -6.22 -12.14
C LYS A 125 2.69 -5.82 -11.69
N SER A 126 2.10 -4.85 -12.37
CA SER A 126 0.74 -4.41 -12.08
C SER A 126 -0.26 -5.54 -12.17
N VAL A 127 -1.21 -5.54 -11.26
CA VAL A 127 -2.33 -6.49 -11.21
C VAL A 127 -3.54 -5.79 -11.82
N PRO A 128 -4.16 -6.34 -12.86
CA PRO A 128 -5.35 -5.76 -13.48
C PRO A 128 -6.53 -5.67 -12.52
N ASP A 129 -7.54 -4.86 -12.86
CA ASP A 129 -8.78 -4.81 -12.12
C ASP A 129 -9.42 -6.20 -12.04
N TYR A 130 -10.12 -6.49 -10.95
CA TYR A 130 -10.85 -7.75 -10.74
C TYR A 130 -9.96 -8.99 -10.98
N SER A 131 -8.76 -8.97 -10.44
CA SER A 131 -7.79 -10.06 -10.59
C SER A 131 -7.20 -10.46 -9.25
N MET A 132 -6.69 -11.67 -9.16
CA MET A 132 -5.96 -12.18 -8.01
C MET A 132 -4.56 -12.58 -8.42
N LEU A 133 -3.57 -12.06 -7.72
CA LEU A 133 -2.19 -12.56 -7.79
C LEU A 133 -2.01 -13.63 -6.72
N ILE A 134 -1.76 -14.86 -7.15
CA ILE A 134 -1.55 -16.01 -6.27
C ILE A 134 -0.48 -16.94 -6.86
N VAL A 135 0.52 -17.31 -6.06
CA VAL A 135 1.64 -18.16 -6.47
C VAL A 135 2.30 -17.64 -7.76
N GLY A 136 2.45 -16.33 -7.87
CA GLY A 136 3.05 -15.66 -9.03
C GLY A 136 2.15 -15.59 -10.28
N GLU A 137 0.94 -16.13 -10.24
CA GLU A 137 -0.02 -16.13 -11.35
C GLU A 137 -1.12 -15.09 -11.13
N ILE A 138 -1.57 -14.47 -12.23
CA ILE A 138 -2.71 -13.53 -12.22
C ILE A 138 -3.93 -14.27 -12.77
N LEU A 139 -4.97 -14.35 -11.94
CA LEU A 139 -6.23 -14.99 -12.26
C LEU A 139 -7.37 -13.97 -12.18
N PRO A 140 -8.35 -14.01 -13.10
CA PRO A 140 -9.55 -13.19 -12.97
C PRO A 140 -10.41 -13.65 -11.79
N ILE A 141 -11.07 -12.71 -11.13
CA ILE A 141 -12.03 -12.97 -10.06
C ILE A 141 -13.35 -12.26 -10.36
N ASP A 142 -14.43 -12.78 -9.81
CA ASP A 142 -15.73 -12.14 -9.94
C ASP A 142 -15.75 -10.83 -9.13
N PRO A 143 -16.47 -9.80 -9.63
CA PRO A 143 -16.71 -8.59 -8.86
C PRO A 143 -17.38 -8.91 -7.52
N PRO A 144 -17.13 -8.13 -6.47
CA PRO A 144 -17.84 -8.29 -5.21
C PRO A 144 -19.35 -8.12 -5.41
N LYS A 145 -20.12 -8.97 -4.75
CA LYS A 145 -21.59 -8.96 -4.80
C LYS A 145 -22.16 -7.87 -3.90
#